data_bf5e39aea1254c71f9629e2f9f13b61a
#
_entry.id   bf5e39aea1254c71f9629e2f9f13b61a
#
_cell.length_a   1.000
_cell.length_b   1.000
_cell.length_c   1.000
_cell.angle_alpha   90.00
_cell.angle_beta   90.00
_cell.angle_gamma   90.00
#
_symmetry.space_group_name_H-M   'P 1'
#
loop_
_entity.id
_entity.type
_entity.pdbx_description
1 polymer ?
#
loop_
_entity_poly.entity_id
_entity_poly.type
_entity_poly.pdbx_seq_one_letter_code
_entity_poly.pdbx_strand_id
1 'polypeptide(L)'
;MITHPEKVLFPDDGITKGEVAAYYEAMAPVILTHLRGRPITMERYPGGIGTKGFWQKDGVVHHPVVTGTAALQWITNQNTITQHVWASRLPDLNRPDLCVFDRDPSGDDVADVRAAALGLRDLLATLDLQSWVKAARRSRFLHSPAIPGPTPQESGLAR
;
A
#
# COMPACT_ATOMS: atom_id res chain seq x y z
N MET A 1 -8.24 -3.28 -21.29
CA MET A 1 -8.77 -4.66 -21.45
C MET A 1 -7.88 -5.61 -20.69
N ILE A 2 -8.44 -6.51 -19.90
CA ILE A 2 -7.69 -7.55 -19.15
C ILE A 2 -7.40 -8.71 -20.11
N THR A 3 -6.14 -9.12 -20.17
CA THR A 3 -5.72 -10.29 -20.96
C THR A 3 -5.82 -11.55 -20.12
N HIS A 4 -6.29 -12.65 -20.69
CA HIS A 4 -6.49 -13.94 -20.02
C HIS A 4 -7.29 -13.80 -18.72
N PRO A 5 -8.54 -13.26 -18.76
CA PRO A 5 -9.36 -13.05 -17.57
C PRO A 5 -9.70 -14.36 -16.84
N GLU A 6 -9.73 -15.48 -17.56
CA GLU A 6 -9.98 -16.83 -17.06
C GLU A 6 -8.83 -17.42 -16.24
N LYS A 7 -7.67 -16.78 -16.26
CA LYS A 7 -6.49 -17.28 -15.53
C LYS A 7 -6.71 -17.28 -14.02
N VAL A 8 -6.58 -18.42 -13.40
CA VAL A 8 -6.67 -18.57 -11.95
C VAL A 8 -5.44 -17.94 -11.28
N LEU A 9 -5.67 -16.98 -10.38
CA LEU A 9 -4.63 -16.33 -9.57
C LEU A 9 -4.59 -16.86 -8.13
N PHE A 10 -5.73 -17.34 -7.60
CA PHE A 10 -5.82 -17.96 -6.28
C PHE A 10 -6.34 -19.40 -6.45
N PRO A 11 -5.43 -20.38 -6.54
CA PRO A 11 -5.81 -21.76 -6.88
C PRO A 11 -6.77 -22.40 -5.87
N ASP A 12 -6.57 -22.14 -4.58
CA ASP A 12 -7.36 -22.75 -3.50
C ASP A 12 -8.83 -22.29 -3.52
N ASP A 13 -9.07 -21.06 -3.96
CA ASP A 13 -10.40 -20.45 -4.02
C ASP A 13 -10.95 -20.40 -5.45
N GLY A 14 -10.17 -20.76 -6.45
CA GLY A 14 -10.53 -20.69 -7.86
C GLY A 14 -10.68 -19.27 -8.42
N ILE A 15 -10.22 -18.24 -7.68
CA ILE A 15 -10.39 -16.84 -8.09
C ILE A 15 -9.52 -16.52 -9.29
N THR A 16 -10.16 -15.99 -10.32
CA THR A 16 -9.54 -15.65 -11.60
C THR A 16 -9.01 -14.22 -11.65
N LYS A 17 -8.18 -13.95 -12.64
CA LYS A 17 -7.67 -12.61 -12.92
C LYS A 17 -8.79 -11.62 -13.28
N GLY A 18 -9.82 -12.08 -13.95
CA GLY A 18 -11.00 -11.27 -14.28
C GLY A 18 -11.76 -10.84 -13.02
N GLU A 19 -11.94 -11.75 -12.05
CA GLU A 19 -12.58 -11.45 -10.77
C GLU A 19 -11.75 -10.49 -9.93
N VAL A 20 -10.42 -10.64 -9.89
CA VAL A 20 -9.53 -9.68 -9.22
C VAL A 20 -9.62 -8.30 -9.87
N ALA A 21 -9.70 -8.24 -11.20
CA ALA A 21 -9.87 -6.98 -11.92
C ALA A 21 -11.21 -6.30 -11.61
N ALA A 22 -12.29 -7.09 -11.57
CA ALA A 22 -13.63 -6.61 -11.21
C ALA A 22 -13.66 -6.10 -9.74
N TYR A 23 -12.98 -6.82 -8.83
CA TYR A 23 -12.83 -6.36 -7.45
C TYR A 23 -12.14 -4.99 -7.36
N TYR A 24 -11.01 -4.80 -8.04
CA TYR A 24 -10.31 -3.51 -8.02
C TYR A 24 -11.12 -2.39 -8.69
N GLU A 25 -11.93 -2.71 -9.68
CA GLU A 25 -12.84 -1.75 -10.31
C GLU A 25 -13.92 -1.30 -9.33
N ALA A 26 -14.59 -2.25 -8.66
CA ALA A 26 -15.62 -1.97 -7.66
C ALA A 26 -15.06 -1.20 -6.46
N MET A 27 -13.84 -1.53 -6.03
CA MET A 27 -13.19 -0.90 -4.89
C MET A 27 -12.44 0.39 -5.23
N ALA A 28 -12.34 0.77 -6.50
CA ALA A 28 -11.58 1.93 -6.94
C ALA A 28 -11.96 3.24 -6.20
N PRO A 29 -13.24 3.55 -5.92
CA PRO A 29 -13.59 4.76 -5.18
C PRO A 29 -12.94 4.84 -3.79
N VAL A 30 -12.76 3.70 -3.11
CA VAL A 30 -12.13 3.62 -1.78
C VAL A 30 -10.60 3.54 -1.93
N ILE A 31 -10.10 2.62 -2.72
CA ILE A 31 -8.65 2.36 -2.87
C ILE A 31 -7.91 3.60 -3.37
N LEU A 32 -8.48 4.33 -4.33
CA LEU A 32 -7.82 5.50 -4.91
C LEU A 32 -7.60 6.64 -3.92
N THR A 33 -8.35 6.72 -2.84
CA THR A 33 -8.10 7.70 -1.78
C THR A 33 -6.72 7.50 -1.14
N HIS A 34 -6.26 6.25 -1.08
CA HIS A 34 -4.98 5.86 -0.50
C HIS A 34 -3.84 5.79 -1.53
N LEU A 35 -4.12 5.37 -2.75
CA LEU A 35 -3.10 5.06 -3.76
C LEU A 35 -2.80 6.20 -4.73
N ARG A 36 -3.72 7.15 -4.95
CA ARG A 36 -3.57 8.18 -5.99
C ARG A 36 -2.31 9.02 -5.80
N GLY A 37 -1.52 9.12 -6.86
CA GLY A 37 -0.27 9.87 -6.87
C GLY A 37 0.92 9.13 -6.25
N ARG A 38 0.72 7.90 -5.76
CA ARG A 38 1.82 7.10 -5.18
C ARG A 38 2.44 6.18 -6.20
N PRO A 39 3.77 6.10 -6.25
CA PRO A 39 4.46 5.01 -6.94
C PRO A 39 4.14 3.67 -6.26
N ILE A 40 4.04 2.62 -7.07
CA ILE A 40 3.77 1.26 -6.62
C ILE A 40 4.95 0.37 -6.97
N THR A 41 5.43 -0.42 -6.01
CA THR A 41 6.28 -1.56 -6.28
C THR A 41 5.38 -2.79 -6.46
N MET A 42 5.47 -3.43 -7.62
CA MET A 42 4.63 -4.56 -7.98
C MET A 42 5.29 -5.87 -7.58
N GLU A 43 4.60 -6.67 -6.81
CA GLU A 43 4.94 -8.08 -6.62
C GLU A 43 4.05 -8.91 -7.53
N ARG A 44 4.66 -9.50 -8.57
CA ARG A 44 3.96 -10.18 -9.66
C ARG A 44 3.99 -11.68 -9.46
N TYR A 45 2.86 -12.31 -9.75
CA TYR A 45 2.67 -13.76 -9.65
C TYR A 45 2.15 -14.33 -10.98
N PRO A 46 3.03 -14.52 -11.98
CA PRO A 46 2.59 -15.00 -13.29
C PRO A 46 1.93 -16.38 -13.26
N GLY A 47 2.27 -17.21 -12.27
CA GLY A 47 1.66 -18.54 -12.08
C GLY A 47 0.49 -18.56 -11.08
N GLY A 48 0.11 -17.42 -10.50
CA GLY A 48 -0.83 -17.36 -9.37
C GLY A 48 -0.11 -17.36 -8.01
N ILE A 49 -0.87 -17.07 -6.94
CA ILE A 49 -0.37 -16.94 -5.58
C ILE A 49 0.24 -18.25 -5.08
N GLY A 50 0.68 -18.96 -4.87
CA GLY A 50 1.26 -20.29 -4.55
C GLY A 50 2.50 -20.62 -5.38
N THR A 51 2.77 -19.82 -6.40
CA THR A 51 3.99 -19.95 -7.20
C THR A 51 5.01 -18.89 -6.81
N LYS A 52 6.25 -19.03 -7.32
CA LYS A 52 7.29 -18.04 -7.06
C LYS A 52 6.90 -16.70 -7.71
N GLY A 53 6.59 -15.71 -6.87
CA GLY A 53 6.46 -14.33 -7.26
C GLY A 53 7.82 -13.67 -7.52
N PHE A 54 7.81 -12.53 -8.17
CA PHE A 54 8.99 -11.70 -8.32
C PHE A 54 8.63 -10.21 -8.23
N TRP A 55 9.57 -9.46 -7.69
CA TRP A 55 9.51 -8.00 -7.70
C TRP A 55 9.89 -7.51 -9.09
N GLN A 56 9.05 -6.68 -9.67
CA GLN A 56 9.43 -6.07 -10.94
C GLN A 56 10.55 -5.05 -10.67
N LYS A 57 11.75 -5.44 -11.08
CA LYS A 57 12.95 -4.62 -11.12
C LYS A 57 13.45 -4.65 -12.56
N ASP A 58 13.03 -3.73 -13.37
CA ASP A 58 13.70 -3.50 -14.65
C ASP A 58 14.91 -2.60 -14.40
N GLY A 59 16.00 -2.75 -15.13
CA GLY A 59 17.31 -2.17 -14.86
C GLY A 59 17.34 -0.65 -14.66
N VAL A 60 16.32 0.08 -15.16
CA VAL A 60 15.90 1.41 -14.69
C VAL A 60 14.56 1.18 -14.02
N VAL A 61 14.49 1.33 -12.71
CA VAL A 61 13.29 1.04 -11.92
C VAL A 61 12.21 2.06 -12.23
N HIS A 62 11.28 1.71 -13.11
CA HIS A 62 10.07 2.48 -13.34
C HIS A 62 8.94 1.96 -12.44
N HIS A 63 8.56 2.76 -11.47
CA HIS A 63 7.39 2.46 -10.64
C HIS A 63 6.13 3.05 -11.30
N PRO A 64 5.10 2.24 -11.57
CA PRO A 64 3.83 2.79 -12.02
C PRO A 64 3.23 3.68 -10.94
N VAL A 65 2.63 4.78 -11.36
CA VAL A 65 1.92 5.69 -10.46
C VAL A 65 0.43 5.49 -10.64
N VAL A 66 -0.30 5.29 -9.55
CA VAL A 66 -1.75 5.12 -9.61
C VAL A 66 -2.40 6.49 -9.77
N THR A 67 -3.00 6.73 -10.93
CA THR A 67 -3.71 7.96 -11.26
C THR A 67 -5.23 7.79 -11.27
N GLY A 68 -5.71 6.55 -11.42
CA GLY A 68 -7.12 6.24 -11.48
C GLY A 68 -7.38 4.75 -11.70
N THR A 69 -8.64 4.38 -11.96
CA THR A 69 -9.09 2.99 -12.14
C THR A 69 -8.34 2.27 -13.26
N ALA A 70 -8.03 2.97 -14.35
CA ALA A 70 -7.27 2.38 -15.46
C ALA A 70 -5.86 1.91 -15.04
N ALA A 71 -5.21 2.63 -14.12
CA ALA A 71 -3.92 2.22 -13.56
C ALA A 71 -4.05 0.96 -12.70
N LEU A 72 -5.12 0.85 -11.88
CA LEU A 72 -5.41 -0.37 -11.10
C LEU A 72 -5.63 -1.57 -12.02
N GLN A 73 -6.41 -1.40 -13.08
CA GLN A 73 -6.65 -2.44 -14.08
C GLN A 73 -5.34 -2.87 -14.77
N TRP A 74 -4.48 -1.93 -15.10
CA TRP A 74 -3.19 -2.23 -15.72
C TRP A 74 -2.28 -3.02 -14.75
N ILE A 75 -2.19 -2.62 -13.49
CA ILE A 75 -1.42 -3.33 -12.45
C ILE A 75 -1.93 -4.76 -12.28
N THR A 76 -3.25 -4.96 -12.21
CA THR A 76 -3.86 -6.28 -12.14
C THR A 76 -3.54 -7.11 -13.37
N ASN A 77 -3.55 -6.47 -14.56
CA ASN A 77 -3.21 -7.14 -15.81
C ASN A 77 -1.77 -7.67 -15.84
N GLN A 78 -0.87 -7.08 -15.06
CA GLN A 78 0.50 -7.58 -14.87
C GLN A 78 0.58 -8.77 -13.89
N ASN A 79 -0.54 -9.34 -13.47
CA ASN A 79 -0.66 -10.38 -12.41
C ASN A 79 -0.05 -9.91 -11.07
N THR A 80 -0.18 -8.64 -10.75
CA THR A 80 0.21 -8.10 -9.45
C THR A 80 -0.89 -8.39 -8.46
N ILE A 81 -0.57 -9.12 -7.40
CA ILE A 81 -1.49 -9.43 -6.31
C ILE A 81 -1.22 -8.49 -5.14
N THR A 82 0.04 -8.31 -4.79
CA THR A 82 0.44 -7.40 -3.71
C THR A 82 0.95 -6.09 -4.28
N GLN A 83 0.38 -4.98 -3.81
CA GLN A 83 0.74 -3.63 -4.22
C GLN A 83 1.44 -2.94 -3.05
N HIS A 84 2.74 -2.67 -3.18
CA HIS A 84 3.50 -1.97 -2.16
C HIS A 84 3.59 -0.49 -2.53
N VAL A 85 2.88 0.32 -1.77
CA VAL A 85 2.80 1.76 -2.00
C VAL A 85 3.95 2.51 -1.35
N TRP A 86 4.43 3.54 -2.01
CA TRP A 86 5.40 4.44 -1.42
C TRP A 86 4.74 5.35 -0.38
N ALA A 87 5.51 5.72 0.63
CA ALA A 87 5.07 6.66 1.66
C ALA A 87 4.90 8.09 1.13
N SER A 88 5.43 8.38 -0.06
CA SER A 88 5.39 9.70 -0.70
C SER A 88 4.49 9.70 -1.93
N ARG A 89 4.11 10.91 -2.36
CA ARG A 89 3.31 11.15 -3.58
C ARG A 89 4.07 12.05 -4.55
N LEU A 90 3.74 11.93 -5.83
CA LEU A 90 4.15 12.94 -6.79
C LEU A 90 3.44 14.28 -6.48
N PRO A 91 4.10 15.40 -6.76
CA PRO A 91 5.40 15.51 -7.46
C PRO A 91 6.63 15.36 -6.56
N ASP A 92 6.49 15.38 -5.24
CA ASP A 92 7.64 15.40 -4.32
C ASP A 92 7.81 14.06 -3.58
N LEU A 93 8.65 13.21 -4.13
CA LEU A 93 8.94 11.88 -3.56
C LEU A 93 9.88 11.92 -2.34
N ASN A 94 10.55 13.05 -2.09
CA ASN A 94 11.44 13.21 -0.94
C ASN A 94 10.68 13.68 0.32
N ARG A 95 9.39 14.01 0.18
CA ARG A 95 8.53 14.45 1.29
C ARG A 95 7.41 13.45 1.51
N PRO A 96 7.61 12.41 2.35
CA PRO A 96 6.58 11.45 2.68
C PRO A 96 5.43 12.11 3.45
N ASP A 97 4.19 11.75 3.07
CA ASP A 97 2.96 12.15 3.76
C ASP A 97 2.40 11.01 4.63
N LEU A 98 3.10 9.88 4.67
CA LEU A 98 2.72 8.68 5.39
C LEU A 98 3.93 8.13 6.15
N CYS A 99 3.74 7.83 7.43
CA CYS A 99 4.71 7.07 8.22
C CYS A 99 4.02 5.81 8.74
N VAL A 100 4.64 4.66 8.56
CA VAL A 100 4.11 3.36 8.96
C VAL A 100 5.03 2.73 9.98
N PHE A 101 4.48 2.37 11.13
CA PHE A 101 5.17 1.58 12.14
C PHE A 101 4.66 0.14 12.08
N ASP A 102 5.47 -0.75 11.55
CA ASP A 102 5.17 -2.18 11.52
C ASP A 102 5.60 -2.81 12.84
N ARG A 103 4.67 -3.50 13.49
CA ARG A 103 4.87 -4.13 14.79
C ARG A 103 4.59 -5.62 14.70
N ASP A 104 5.64 -6.39 14.77
CA ASP A 104 5.57 -7.85 14.85
C ASP A 104 5.78 -8.31 16.30
N PRO A 105 4.98 -9.24 16.81
CA PRO A 105 5.22 -9.82 18.13
C PRO A 105 6.53 -10.61 18.13
N SER A 106 7.29 -10.48 19.20
CA SER A 106 8.50 -11.31 19.43
C SER A 106 8.17 -12.74 19.87
N GLY A 107 6.89 -13.02 20.13
CA GLY A 107 6.34 -14.30 20.57
C GLY A 107 4.85 -14.39 20.24
N ASP A 108 4.16 -15.33 20.88
CA ASP A 108 2.73 -15.56 20.62
C ASP A 108 1.80 -14.60 21.37
N ASP A 109 2.33 -13.75 22.27
CA ASP A 109 1.51 -12.85 23.07
C ASP A 109 1.19 -11.54 22.31
N VAL A 110 -0.06 -11.39 21.98
CA VAL A 110 -0.61 -10.20 21.32
C VAL A 110 -0.72 -9.01 22.29
N ALA A 111 -0.69 -9.26 23.60
CA ALA A 111 -0.84 -8.21 24.62
C ALA A 111 0.31 -7.20 24.54
N ASP A 112 1.54 -7.67 24.33
CA ASP A 112 2.72 -6.81 24.20
C ASP A 112 2.64 -5.90 22.97
N VAL A 113 2.21 -6.44 21.82
CA VAL A 113 2.01 -5.66 20.60
C VAL A 113 0.93 -4.62 20.78
N ARG A 114 -0.16 -4.98 21.50
CA ARG A 114 -1.25 -4.04 21.81
C ARG A 114 -0.76 -2.92 22.73
N ALA A 115 -0.02 -3.26 23.79
CA ALA A 115 0.54 -2.27 24.71
C ALA A 115 1.49 -1.30 23.99
N ALA A 116 2.38 -1.84 23.14
CA ALA A 116 3.30 -1.03 22.34
C ALA A 116 2.55 -0.14 21.33
N ALA A 117 1.46 -0.62 20.73
CA ALA A 117 0.64 0.17 19.82
C ALA A 117 -0.07 1.34 20.54
N LEU A 118 -0.59 1.09 21.75
CA LEU A 118 -1.20 2.13 22.57
C LEU A 118 -0.17 3.18 23.02
N GLY A 119 1.00 2.74 23.49
CA GLY A 119 2.09 3.65 23.86
C GLY A 119 2.58 4.50 22.67
N LEU A 120 2.68 3.90 21.50
CA LEU A 120 3.02 4.66 20.28
C LEU A 120 1.95 5.69 19.91
N ARG A 121 0.66 5.33 20.00
CA ARG A 121 -0.43 6.27 19.79
C ARG A 121 -0.32 7.47 20.72
N ASP A 122 -0.09 7.21 22.01
CA ASP A 122 -0.02 8.26 23.03
C ASP A 122 1.21 9.16 22.79
N LEU A 123 2.35 8.57 22.42
CA LEU A 123 3.54 9.33 22.02
C LEU A 123 3.28 10.22 20.80
N LEU A 124 2.66 9.69 19.75
CA LEU A 124 2.34 10.45 18.55
C LEU A 124 1.36 11.60 18.85
N ALA A 125 0.42 11.38 19.76
CA ALA A 125 -0.50 12.42 20.22
C ALA A 125 0.23 13.60 20.92
N THR A 126 1.33 13.33 21.66
CA THR A 126 2.15 14.41 22.26
C THR A 126 2.87 15.27 21.21
N LEU A 127 3.04 14.73 20.00
CA LEU A 127 3.64 15.42 18.85
C LEU A 127 2.59 16.02 17.90
N ASP A 128 1.33 16.04 18.31
CA ASP A 128 0.18 16.49 17.51
C ASP A 128 0.03 15.70 16.19
N LEU A 129 0.45 14.44 16.20
CA LEU A 129 0.36 13.53 15.04
C LEU A 129 -0.83 12.59 15.23
N GLN A 130 -1.79 12.67 14.29
CA GLN A 130 -2.92 11.78 14.26
C GLN A 130 -2.50 10.41 13.72
N SER A 131 -2.88 9.33 14.42
CA SER A 131 -2.54 7.97 14.04
C SER A 131 -3.76 7.07 13.93
N TRP A 132 -3.65 6.06 13.07
CA TRP A 132 -4.66 5.01 12.89
C TRP A 132 -4.01 3.65 13.04
N VAL A 133 -4.73 2.72 13.62
CA VAL A 133 -4.28 1.33 13.73
C VAL A 133 -4.89 0.49 12.61
N LYS A 134 -4.06 -0.35 11.98
CA LYS A 134 -4.50 -1.39 11.07
C LYS A 134 -4.03 -2.73 11.62
N ALA A 135 -4.98 -3.63 11.88
CA ALA A 135 -4.67 -5.02 12.21
C ALA A 135 -4.51 -5.85 10.94
N ALA A 136 -3.49 -6.69 10.89
CA ALA A 136 -3.25 -7.63 9.80
C ALA A 136 -3.22 -9.06 10.32
N ARG A 137 -3.39 -10.03 9.43
CA ARG A 137 -3.30 -11.46 9.75
C ARG A 137 -1.93 -11.76 10.39
N ARG A 138 -1.86 -12.50 11.47
CA ARG A 138 -0.71 -12.80 12.33
C ARG A 138 -0.36 -11.72 13.38
N SER A 139 -1.39 -11.04 13.92
CA SER A 139 -1.22 -10.11 15.05
C SER A 139 -0.32 -8.91 14.78
N ARG A 140 -0.17 -8.50 13.52
CA ARG A 140 0.56 -7.30 13.14
C ARG A 140 -0.35 -6.08 13.31
N PHE A 141 0.13 -5.09 14.01
CA PHE A 141 -0.52 -3.79 14.11
C PHE A 141 0.33 -2.75 13.39
N LEU A 142 -0.25 -2.12 12.38
CA LEU A 142 0.37 -1.00 11.68
C LEU A 142 -0.22 0.30 12.23
N HIS A 143 0.63 1.19 12.69
CA HIS A 143 0.27 2.58 12.96
C HIS A 143 0.71 3.44 11.78
N SER A 144 -0.17 4.25 11.28
CA SER A 144 0.12 5.15 10.17
C SER A 144 -0.28 6.57 10.59
N PRO A 145 0.65 7.38 11.11
CA PRO A 145 0.37 8.79 11.35
C PRO A 145 0.32 9.54 10.02
N ALA A 146 -0.66 10.41 9.86
CA ALA A 146 -0.60 11.41 8.80
C ALA A 146 0.43 12.46 9.20
N ILE A 147 1.45 12.64 8.37
CA ILE A 147 2.38 13.76 8.51
C ILE A 147 1.71 14.94 7.80
N PRO A 148 1.40 16.05 8.51
CA PRO A 148 0.88 17.23 7.85
C PRO A 148 1.87 17.67 6.77
N GLY A 149 1.39 17.80 5.53
CA GLY A 149 2.18 18.46 4.49
C GLY A 149 2.49 19.91 4.94
N PRO A 150 3.60 20.51 4.45
CA PRO A 150 3.89 21.90 4.76
C PRO A 150 2.71 22.76 4.31
N THR A 151 2.26 23.61 5.23
CA THR A 151 1.28 24.65 4.89
C THR A 151 1.85 25.53 3.77
N PRO A 152 1.02 26.01 2.83
CA PRO A 152 1.47 26.81 1.67
C PRO A 152 2.22 28.11 2.02
N GLN A 153 2.33 28.48 3.30
CA GLN A 153 2.92 29.73 3.76
C GLN A 153 4.45 29.70 3.95
N GLU A 154 5.10 28.52 3.88
CA GLU A 154 6.55 28.46 4.08
C GLU A 154 7.39 28.42 2.78
N SER A 155 6.77 28.55 1.62
CA SER A 155 7.50 28.69 0.35
C SER A 155 7.92 30.15 0.02
N GLY A 156 7.79 31.06 0.98
CA GLY A 156 8.23 32.44 0.89
C GLY A 156 9.64 32.64 1.41
N LEU A 157 10.65 32.08 0.76
CA LEU A 157 12.07 32.46 0.96
C LEU A 157 12.68 32.81 -0.38
N ALA A 158 12.65 34.11 -0.54
CA ALA A 158 13.81 34.99 -0.70
C ALA A 158 14.61 34.79 -1.99
N ARG A 159 14.50 35.79 -2.76
CA ARG A 159 15.39 36.17 -3.87
C ARG A 159 16.84 36.36 -3.41
#